data_066508e82d99912700bcd62e183be372
#
_entry.id   066508e82d99912700bcd62e183be372
#
_cell.length_a   1.000
_cell.length_b   1.000
_cell.length_c   1.000
_cell.angle_alpha   90.00
_cell.angle_beta   90.00
_cell.angle_gamma   90.00
#
_symmetry.space_group_name_H-M   'P 1'
#
loop_
_entity.id
_entity.type
_entity.pdbx_description
1 polymer ?
#
loop_
_entity_poly.entity_id
_entity_poly.type
_entity_poly.pdbx_seq_one_letter_code
_entity_poly.pdbx_strand_id
1 'polypeptide(L)'
;MKRIAFVLIFLVVFAFVAGDAVWRGTSNTIIRLLKGDTGEPADQMLPQDSLPAPVARFFAHTLPADRKPVRAAELTQEGEFLLNGSWTAMTAQQYITTGRPSFIWDARIRLAPLLNVYVRDTYITGHGSMRGRVAGIYPVVDAHNNAALDTGALMRYLGEAVWLP
;
A
#
# COMPACT_ATOMS: atom_id res chain seq x y z
N MET A 1 -32.50 30.62 8.61
CA MET A 1 -31.19 30.58 7.94
C MET A 1 -30.06 29.95 8.79
N LYS A 2 -29.78 30.41 10.01
CA LYS A 2 -28.69 29.87 10.87
C LYS A 2 -28.81 28.36 11.16
N ARG A 3 -30.04 27.85 11.45
CA ARG A 3 -30.28 26.42 11.70
C ARG A 3 -30.03 25.55 10.47
N ILE A 4 -30.40 26.00 9.29
CA ILE A 4 -30.16 25.27 8.03
C ILE A 4 -28.67 25.21 7.72
N ALA A 5 -27.96 26.33 7.89
CA ALA A 5 -26.48 26.35 7.69
C ALA A 5 -25.77 25.40 8.65
N PHE A 6 -26.20 25.34 9.92
CA PHE A 6 -25.64 24.44 10.91
C PHE A 6 -25.85 22.95 10.53
N VAL A 7 -27.06 22.61 10.07
CA VAL A 7 -27.39 21.24 9.64
C VAL A 7 -26.53 20.86 8.41
N LEU A 8 -26.37 21.76 7.45
CA LEU A 8 -25.53 21.48 6.26
C LEU A 8 -24.06 21.26 6.63
N ILE A 9 -23.51 22.11 7.50
CA ILE A 9 -22.14 21.94 7.99
C ILE A 9 -21.98 20.59 8.70
N PHE A 10 -22.92 20.23 9.57
CA PHE A 10 -22.92 18.95 10.26
C PHE A 10 -22.94 17.77 9.29
N LEU A 11 -23.81 17.81 8.28
CA LEU A 11 -23.90 16.75 7.26
C LEU A 11 -22.59 16.61 6.46
N VAL A 12 -21.97 17.74 6.10
CA VAL A 12 -20.67 17.73 5.40
C VAL A 12 -19.60 17.11 6.29
N VAL A 13 -19.45 17.55 7.53
CA VAL A 13 -18.46 16.98 8.47
C VAL A 13 -18.73 15.50 8.72
N PHE A 14 -19.98 15.11 8.91
CA PHE A 14 -20.36 13.71 9.07
C PHE A 14 -19.96 12.87 7.83
N ALA A 15 -20.23 13.37 6.62
CA ALA A 15 -19.85 12.68 5.40
C ALA A 15 -18.33 12.45 5.31
N PHE A 16 -17.50 13.46 5.65
CA PHE A 16 -16.05 13.34 5.69
C PHE A 16 -15.58 12.28 6.69
N VAL A 17 -16.12 12.31 7.91
CA VAL A 17 -15.78 11.34 8.97
C VAL A 17 -16.20 9.94 8.57
N ALA A 18 -17.40 9.77 8.03
CA ALA A 18 -17.89 8.49 7.55
C ALA A 18 -17.05 7.95 6.37
N GLY A 19 -16.68 8.82 5.41
CA GLY A 19 -15.82 8.46 4.29
C GLY A 19 -14.45 7.96 4.74
N ASP A 20 -13.79 8.68 5.66
CA ASP A 20 -12.51 8.25 6.25
C ASP A 20 -12.66 6.91 7.00
N ALA A 21 -13.71 6.75 7.80
CA ALA A 21 -13.93 5.52 8.56
C ALA A 21 -14.16 4.31 7.65
N VAL A 22 -14.96 4.44 6.59
CA VAL A 22 -15.19 3.38 5.59
C VAL A 22 -13.90 3.03 4.85
N TRP A 23 -13.13 4.05 4.44
CA TRP A 23 -11.85 3.83 3.77
C TRP A 23 -10.89 3.04 4.64
N ARG A 24 -10.64 3.50 5.88
CA ARG A 24 -9.78 2.82 6.85
C ARG A 24 -10.28 1.40 7.16
N GLY A 25 -11.58 1.25 7.36
CA GLY A 25 -12.19 -0.06 7.63
C GLY A 25 -11.90 -1.07 6.53
N THR A 26 -11.96 -0.64 5.26
CA THR A 26 -11.64 -1.49 4.11
C THR A 26 -10.14 -1.84 4.08
N SER A 27 -9.24 -0.86 4.27
CA SER A 27 -7.79 -1.11 4.30
C SER A 27 -7.41 -2.07 5.42
N ASN A 28 -7.94 -1.85 6.63
CA ASN A 28 -7.70 -2.72 7.78
C ASN A 28 -8.22 -4.15 7.55
N THR A 29 -9.31 -4.30 6.79
CA THR A 29 -9.81 -5.62 6.43
C THR A 29 -8.86 -6.33 5.49
N ILE A 30 -8.34 -5.65 4.46
CA ILE A 30 -7.35 -6.21 3.54
C ILE A 30 -6.08 -6.60 4.31
N ILE A 31 -5.55 -5.72 5.16
CA ILE A 31 -4.37 -6.01 5.98
C ILE A 31 -4.60 -7.25 6.86
N ARG A 32 -5.77 -7.37 7.49
CA ARG A 32 -6.10 -8.56 8.31
C ARG A 32 -6.12 -9.83 7.49
N LEU A 33 -6.67 -9.79 6.27
CA LEU A 33 -6.66 -10.94 5.36
C LEU A 33 -5.23 -11.32 4.97
N LEU A 34 -4.37 -10.37 4.64
CA LEU A 34 -2.97 -10.61 4.32
C LEU A 34 -2.19 -11.14 5.54
N LYS A 35 -2.47 -10.63 6.74
CA LYS A 35 -1.86 -11.15 7.99
C LYS A 35 -2.27 -12.59 8.29
N GLY A 36 -3.48 -13.00 7.91
CA GLY A 36 -3.96 -14.37 8.04
C GLY A 36 -3.45 -15.33 6.96
N ASP A 37 -2.98 -14.81 5.82
CA ASP A 37 -2.52 -15.59 4.68
C ASP A 37 -1.17 -15.06 4.14
N THR A 38 -0.16 -15.10 4.99
CA THR A 38 1.21 -14.72 4.59
C THR A 38 1.87 -15.72 3.64
N GLY A 39 1.24 -16.88 3.43
CA GLY A 39 1.82 -18.02 2.72
C GLY A 39 2.89 -18.73 3.54
N GLU A 40 3.29 -19.90 3.08
CA GLU A 40 4.49 -20.55 3.61
C GLU A 40 5.72 -19.71 3.24
N PRO A 41 6.70 -19.57 4.16
CA PRO A 41 7.97 -18.97 3.77
C PRO A 41 8.46 -19.72 2.55
N ALA A 42 9.06 -19.01 1.60
CA ALA A 42 9.84 -19.66 0.57
C ALA A 42 11.00 -20.39 1.30
N ASP A 43 10.77 -21.63 1.70
CA ASP A 43 11.78 -22.50 2.35
C ASP A 43 12.97 -22.76 1.40
N GLN A 44 12.83 -22.38 0.16
CA GLN A 44 13.87 -22.45 -0.82
C GLN A 44 14.51 -21.06 -0.98
N MET A 45 15.31 -20.69 0.00
CA MET A 45 16.41 -19.79 -0.31
C MET A 45 17.21 -20.46 -1.42
N LEU A 46 17.23 -19.81 -2.60
CA LEU A 46 18.10 -20.29 -3.67
C LEU A 46 19.49 -20.50 -3.07
N PRO A 47 20.12 -21.67 -3.28
CA PRO A 47 21.47 -21.90 -2.79
C PRO A 47 22.35 -20.72 -3.24
N GLN A 48 23.15 -20.17 -2.34
CA GLN A 48 24.00 -19.00 -2.67
C GLN A 48 24.85 -19.24 -3.93
N ASP A 49 25.22 -20.50 -4.18
CA ASP A 49 25.97 -20.91 -5.34
C ASP A 49 25.19 -20.81 -6.66
N SER A 50 23.86 -20.70 -6.62
CA SER A 50 23.01 -20.50 -7.79
C SER A 50 22.78 -19.03 -8.14
N LEU A 51 23.21 -18.11 -7.26
CA LEU A 51 23.05 -16.67 -7.47
C LEU A 51 24.19 -16.09 -8.30
N PRO A 52 23.92 -15.07 -9.14
CA PRO A 52 24.99 -14.31 -9.77
C PRO A 52 25.99 -13.79 -8.73
N ALA A 53 27.29 -13.87 -9.02
CA ALA A 53 28.34 -13.55 -8.06
C ALA A 53 28.20 -12.17 -7.36
N PRO A 54 27.75 -11.07 -8.00
CA PRO A 54 27.49 -9.81 -7.31
C PRO A 54 26.39 -9.90 -6.27
N VAL A 55 25.31 -10.66 -6.56
CA VAL A 55 24.14 -10.85 -5.68
C VAL A 55 24.55 -11.71 -4.48
N ALA A 56 25.26 -12.81 -4.71
CA ALA A 56 25.78 -13.67 -3.65
C ALA A 56 26.69 -12.89 -2.68
N ARG A 57 27.60 -12.05 -3.20
CA ARG A 57 28.47 -11.19 -2.38
C ARG A 57 27.67 -10.15 -1.59
N PHE A 58 26.65 -9.54 -2.20
CA PHE A 58 25.76 -8.59 -1.51
C PHE A 58 25.08 -9.26 -0.32
N PHE A 59 24.45 -10.40 -0.52
CA PHE A 59 23.78 -11.13 0.57
C PHE A 59 24.76 -11.62 1.64
N ALA A 60 25.90 -12.14 1.26
CA ALA A 60 26.91 -12.57 2.22
C ALA A 60 27.43 -11.42 3.09
N HIS A 61 27.45 -10.18 2.56
CA HIS A 61 27.92 -9.01 3.30
C HIS A 61 26.81 -8.37 4.15
N THR A 62 25.54 -8.40 3.69
CA THR A 62 24.45 -7.62 4.30
C THR A 62 23.59 -8.44 5.22
N LEU A 63 23.55 -9.76 5.08
CA LEU A 63 22.64 -10.61 5.82
C LEU A 63 23.36 -11.46 6.86
N PRO A 64 22.86 -11.54 8.12
CA PRO A 64 23.38 -12.47 9.12
C PRO A 64 23.28 -13.92 8.64
N ALA A 65 24.24 -14.76 9.06
CA ALA A 65 24.26 -16.17 8.69
C ALA A 65 23.10 -16.97 9.26
N ASP A 66 22.56 -16.53 10.39
CA ASP A 66 21.44 -17.15 11.13
C ASP A 66 20.10 -16.44 10.88
N ARG A 67 20.00 -15.67 9.78
CA ARG A 67 18.78 -14.93 9.46
C ARG A 67 17.57 -15.82 9.37
N LYS A 68 16.45 -15.33 9.90
CA LYS A 68 15.15 -15.94 9.68
C LYS A 68 14.49 -15.30 8.46
N PRO A 69 13.79 -16.07 7.61
CA PRO A 69 13.04 -15.52 6.50
C PRO A 69 12.04 -14.46 6.98
N VAL A 70 12.04 -13.29 6.35
CA VAL A 70 11.02 -12.26 6.60
C VAL A 70 9.73 -12.73 5.93
N ARG A 71 8.65 -12.86 6.70
CA ARG A 71 7.34 -13.28 6.17
C ARG A 71 6.48 -12.12 5.71
N ALA A 72 6.61 -11.00 6.39
CA ALA A 72 5.89 -9.78 6.08
C ALA A 72 6.62 -8.57 6.66
N ALA A 73 6.36 -7.41 6.09
CA ALA A 73 6.78 -6.13 6.65
C ALA A 73 5.62 -5.13 6.67
N GLU A 74 5.64 -4.27 7.68
CA GLU A 74 4.73 -3.13 7.79
C GLU A 74 5.56 -1.85 7.80
N LEU A 75 5.25 -0.93 6.90
CA LEU A 75 5.98 0.31 6.72
C LEU A 75 5.05 1.50 6.90
N THR A 76 5.55 2.54 7.56
CA THR A 76 4.92 3.86 7.59
C THR A 76 5.80 4.80 6.79
N GLN A 77 5.20 5.58 5.92
CA GLN A 77 5.90 6.49 5.01
C GLN A 77 5.36 7.90 5.19
N GLU A 78 6.27 8.86 5.19
CA GLU A 78 5.98 10.29 5.18
C GLU A 78 6.82 10.95 4.10
N GLY A 79 6.23 11.91 3.39
CA GLY A 79 6.94 12.60 2.31
C GLY A 79 6.05 13.56 1.56
N GLU A 80 6.45 13.84 0.33
CA GLU A 80 5.71 14.71 -0.57
C GLU A 80 5.37 13.95 -1.86
N PHE A 81 4.19 14.21 -2.37
CA PHE A 81 3.68 13.66 -3.63
C PHE A 81 3.47 14.78 -4.65
N LEU A 82 3.95 14.58 -5.87
CA LEU A 82 3.74 15.53 -6.95
C LEU A 82 2.32 15.38 -7.52
N LEU A 83 1.43 16.30 -7.12
CA LEU A 83 0.04 16.31 -7.57
C LEU A 83 -0.20 17.55 -8.42
N ASN A 84 -0.59 17.36 -9.69
CA ASN A 84 -0.88 18.46 -10.62
C ASN A 84 0.26 19.53 -10.70
N GLY A 85 1.52 19.08 -10.69
CA GLY A 85 2.67 19.97 -10.77
C GLY A 85 3.08 20.66 -9.46
N SER A 86 2.43 20.33 -8.33
CA SER A 86 2.76 20.87 -7.01
C SER A 86 3.09 19.73 -6.04
N TRP A 87 4.17 19.89 -5.27
CA TRP A 87 4.52 18.96 -4.19
C TRP A 87 3.58 19.19 -3.01
N THR A 88 3.01 18.13 -2.51
CA THR A 88 2.05 18.14 -1.41
C THR A 88 2.31 17.04 -0.42
N ALA A 89 2.06 17.30 0.85
CA ALA A 89 2.33 16.34 1.92
C ALA A 89 1.55 15.03 1.72
N MET A 90 2.23 13.92 1.94
CA MET A 90 1.70 12.57 1.85
C MET A 90 2.10 11.76 3.09
N THR A 91 1.18 10.93 3.58
CA THR A 91 1.47 9.84 4.50
C THR A 91 0.95 8.54 3.91
N ALA A 92 1.65 7.43 4.15
CA ALA A 92 1.16 6.13 3.70
C ALA A 92 1.49 5.03 4.70
N GLN A 93 0.69 3.97 4.67
CA GLN A 93 0.96 2.70 5.32
C GLN A 93 1.04 1.62 4.26
N GLN A 94 1.99 0.72 4.41
CA GLN A 94 2.16 -0.41 3.51
C GLN A 94 2.30 -1.69 4.33
N TYR A 95 1.63 -2.73 3.87
CA TYR A 95 1.81 -4.10 4.34
C TYR A 95 2.19 -4.97 3.15
N ILE A 96 3.29 -5.71 3.27
CA ILE A 96 3.84 -6.56 2.20
C ILE A 96 4.13 -7.95 2.75
N THR A 97 3.83 -8.99 1.97
CA THR A 97 4.08 -10.40 2.32
C THR A 97 5.05 -11.04 1.33
N THR A 98 5.86 -11.99 1.80
CA THR A 98 6.89 -12.63 0.97
C THR A 98 6.54 -14.06 0.53
N GLY A 99 5.94 -14.87 1.42
CA GLY A 99 5.60 -16.26 1.12
C GLY A 99 4.55 -16.38 0.00
N ARG A 100 3.55 -15.51 0.02
CA ARG A 100 2.62 -15.30 -1.10
C ARG A 100 2.73 -13.84 -1.51
N PRO A 101 3.41 -13.53 -2.63
CA PRO A 101 3.63 -12.15 -3.07
C PRO A 101 2.35 -11.33 -3.05
N SER A 102 2.25 -10.40 -2.10
CA SER A 102 1.09 -9.52 -1.98
C SER A 102 1.46 -8.24 -1.26
N PHE A 103 0.80 -7.14 -1.59
CA PHE A 103 0.90 -5.90 -0.83
C PHE A 103 -0.40 -5.10 -0.84
N ILE A 104 -0.54 -4.24 0.15
CA ILE A 104 -1.43 -3.09 0.16
C ILE A 104 -0.61 -1.85 0.52
N TRP A 105 -0.76 -0.79 -0.25
CA TRP A 105 -0.25 0.55 0.03
C TRP A 105 -1.44 1.50 0.13
N ASP A 106 -1.62 2.14 1.29
CA ASP A 106 -2.72 3.05 1.58
C ASP A 106 -2.16 4.42 1.91
N ALA A 107 -2.35 5.37 1.00
CA ALA A 107 -1.83 6.72 1.11
C ALA A 107 -2.92 7.77 1.30
N ARG A 108 -2.53 8.83 2.00
CA ARG A 108 -3.28 10.08 2.12
C ARG A 108 -2.44 11.20 1.58
N ILE A 109 -2.92 11.84 0.54
CA ILE A 109 -2.27 12.93 -0.16
C ILE A 109 -3.09 14.18 0.11
N ARG A 110 -2.47 15.23 0.63
CA ARG A 110 -3.16 16.49 0.94
C ARG A 110 -3.52 17.22 -0.36
N LEU A 111 -4.81 17.42 -0.57
CA LEU A 111 -5.32 18.21 -1.71
C LEU A 111 -5.51 19.68 -1.34
N ALA A 112 -6.03 19.93 -0.12
CA ALA A 112 -6.26 21.25 0.44
C ALA A 112 -6.29 21.16 1.98
N PRO A 113 -6.34 22.26 2.75
CA PRO A 113 -6.61 22.20 4.17
C PRO A 113 -7.85 21.35 4.47
N LEU A 114 -7.72 20.34 5.32
CA LEU A 114 -8.78 19.40 5.72
C LEU A 114 -9.33 18.49 4.60
N LEU A 115 -8.76 18.54 3.40
CA LEU A 115 -9.18 17.72 2.27
C LEU A 115 -8.03 16.84 1.77
N ASN A 116 -8.21 15.53 1.81
CA ASN A 116 -7.25 14.55 1.32
C ASN A 116 -7.80 13.76 0.14
N VAL A 117 -6.90 13.35 -0.74
CA VAL A 117 -7.11 12.23 -1.65
C VAL A 117 -6.57 10.97 -0.97
N TYR A 118 -7.38 9.95 -0.89
CA TYR A 118 -7.02 8.62 -0.41
C TYR A 118 -6.71 7.76 -1.63
N VAL A 119 -5.57 7.09 -1.61
CA VAL A 119 -5.16 6.19 -2.69
C VAL A 119 -4.82 4.84 -2.07
N ARG A 120 -5.38 3.78 -2.62
CA ARG A 120 -5.04 2.41 -2.26
C ARG A 120 -4.57 1.68 -3.50
N ASP A 121 -3.34 1.17 -3.43
CA ASP A 121 -2.76 0.32 -4.44
C ASP A 121 -2.51 -1.07 -3.83
N THR A 122 -2.88 -2.12 -4.55
CA THR A 122 -2.76 -3.49 -4.07
C THR A 122 -2.26 -4.43 -5.16
N TYR A 123 -1.52 -5.45 -4.73
CA TYR A 123 -1.28 -6.66 -5.49
C TYR A 123 -1.60 -7.85 -4.60
N ILE A 124 -2.61 -8.63 -4.95
CA ILE A 124 -3.10 -9.75 -4.13
C ILE A 124 -3.41 -10.92 -5.04
N THR A 125 -2.80 -12.07 -4.79
CA THR A 125 -3.04 -13.32 -5.52
C THR A 125 -2.95 -13.19 -7.05
N GLY A 126 -1.98 -12.40 -7.54
CA GLY A 126 -1.75 -12.19 -8.97
C GLY A 126 -2.51 -11.00 -9.58
N HIS A 127 -3.35 -10.32 -8.81
CA HIS A 127 -4.18 -9.22 -9.30
C HIS A 127 -3.81 -7.88 -8.70
N GLY A 128 -3.57 -6.90 -9.57
CA GLY A 128 -3.37 -5.51 -9.22
C GLY A 128 -4.67 -4.73 -9.12
N SER A 129 -4.77 -3.79 -8.19
CA SER A 129 -5.86 -2.81 -8.19
C SER A 129 -5.40 -1.46 -7.66
N MET A 130 -5.94 -0.39 -8.21
CA MET A 130 -5.71 0.97 -7.74
C MET A 130 -7.05 1.67 -7.54
N ARG A 131 -7.26 2.21 -6.35
CA ARG A 131 -8.45 3.00 -6.01
C ARG A 131 -8.05 4.33 -5.44
N GLY A 132 -8.71 5.38 -5.90
CA GLY A 132 -8.52 6.75 -5.39
C GLY A 132 -9.86 7.41 -5.09
N ARG A 133 -9.96 8.08 -3.93
CA ARG A 133 -11.16 8.82 -3.53
C ARG A 133 -10.80 10.14 -2.87
N VAL A 134 -11.47 11.21 -3.26
CA VAL A 134 -11.43 12.48 -2.53
C VAL A 134 -12.29 12.33 -1.28
N ALA A 135 -11.74 12.71 -0.12
CA ALA A 135 -12.38 12.61 1.19
C ALA A 135 -12.85 11.19 1.58
N GLY A 136 -12.32 10.14 0.93
CA GLY A 136 -12.81 8.77 1.11
C GLY A 136 -14.17 8.48 0.46
N ILE A 137 -14.79 9.46 -0.21
CA ILE A 137 -16.17 9.39 -0.72
C ILE A 137 -16.18 9.41 -2.24
N TYR A 138 -15.69 10.48 -2.85
CA TYR A 138 -15.82 10.70 -4.29
C TYR A 138 -14.74 9.95 -5.07
N PRO A 139 -15.10 8.96 -5.92
CA PRO A 139 -14.13 8.16 -6.66
C PRO A 139 -13.46 9.01 -7.74
N VAL A 140 -12.12 8.96 -7.81
CA VAL A 140 -11.29 9.58 -8.84
C VAL A 140 -10.49 8.56 -9.63
N VAL A 141 -10.22 7.38 -9.03
CA VAL A 141 -9.61 6.21 -9.67
C VAL A 141 -10.30 4.95 -9.15
N ASP A 142 -10.65 4.05 -10.04
CA ASP A 142 -11.09 2.69 -9.72
C ASP A 142 -10.65 1.75 -10.85
N ALA A 143 -9.41 1.28 -10.78
CA ALA A 143 -8.80 0.42 -11.79
C ALA A 143 -8.56 -0.98 -11.20
N HIS A 144 -9.05 -2.00 -11.87
CA HIS A 144 -8.92 -3.41 -11.52
C HIS A 144 -9.21 -4.28 -12.73
N ASN A 145 -8.96 -5.59 -12.63
CA ASN A 145 -9.21 -6.56 -13.69
C ASN A 145 -8.54 -6.20 -15.03
N ASN A 146 -7.28 -5.79 -14.97
CA ASN A 146 -6.52 -5.32 -16.12
C ASN A 146 -5.11 -5.95 -16.06
N ALA A 147 -4.75 -6.72 -17.10
CA ALA A 147 -3.47 -7.42 -17.17
C ALA A 147 -2.25 -6.49 -17.11
N ALA A 148 -2.33 -5.28 -17.67
CA ALA A 148 -1.27 -4.29 -17.56
C ALA A 148 -1.10 -3.79 -16.12
N LEU A 149 -2.21 -3.62 -15.40
CA LEU A 149 -2.19 -3.24 -13.98
C LEU A 149 -1.64 -4.39 -13.12
N ASP A 150 -2.05 -5.64 -13.40
CA ASP A 150 -1.52 -6.82 -12.70
C ASP A 150 0.00 -6.91 -12.86
N THR A 151 0.49 -6.73 -14.10
CA THR A 151 1.92 -6.71 -14.40
C THR A 151 2.63 -5.54 -13.71
N GLY A 152 2.09 -4.33 -13.77
CA GLY A 152 2.66 -3.15 -13.14
C GLY A 152 2.75 -3.29 -11.62
N ALA A 153 1.72 -3.82 -10.98
CA ALA A 153 1.68 -4.07 -9.54
C ALA A 153 2.70 -5.16 -9.13
N LEU A 154 2.84 -6.23 -9.94
CA LEU A 154 3.89 -7.23 -9.73
C LEU A 154 5.29 -6.62 -9.86
N MET A 155 5.54 -5.80 -10.87
CA MET A 155 6.83 -5.13 -11.05
C MET A 155 7.16 -4.22 -9.86
N ARG A 156 6.16 -3.50 -9.35
CA ARG A 156 6.30 -2.70 -8.13
C ARG A 156 6.67 -3.59 -6.94
N TYR A 157 5.94 -4.68 -6.72
CA TYR A 157 6.24 -5.65 -5.67
C TYR A 157 7.69 -6.14 -5.75
N LEU A 158 8.15 -6.58 -6.94
CA LEU A 158 9.51 -7.08 -7.14
C LEU A 158 10.57 -6.00 -6.90
N GLY A 159 10.32 -4.75 -7.30
CA GLY A 159 11.21 -3.62 -7.03
C GLY A 159 11.34 -3.29 -5.54
N GLU A 160 10.27 -3.47 -4.77
CA GLU A 160 10.25 -3.22 -3.32
C GLU A 160 10.71 -4.45 -2.51
N ALA A 161 10.61 -5.66 -3.06
CA ALA A 161 11.02 -6.90 -2.39
C ALA A 161 12.52 -6.96 -2.04
N VAL A 162 13.36 -6.12 -2.64
CA VAL A 162 14.79 -5.99 -2.29
C VAL A 162 15.02 -5.57 -0.83
N TRP A 163 14.02 -4.99 -0.18
CA TRP A 163 14.04 -4.63 1.23
C TRP A 163 13.68 -5.80 2.17
N LEU A 164 13.27 -6.95 1.60
CA LEU A 164 12.77 -8.12 2.31
C LEU A 164 13.59 -9.38 1.93
N PRO A 165 14.89 -9.39 2.18
CA PRO A 165 15.77 -10.50 1.80
C PRO A 165 15.55 -11.76 2.61
#